data_aaf2d2ba2209484dd90c626ecb31d5de
#
_entry.id   aaf2d2ba2209484dd90c626ecb31d5de
#
_cell.length_a   1.000
_cell.length_b   1.000
_cell.length_c   1.000
_cell.angle_alpha   90.00
_cell.angle_beta   90.00
_cell.angle_gamma   90.00
#
_symmetry.space_group_name_H-M   'P 1'
#
loop_
_entity.id
_entity.type
_entity.pdbx_description
1 polymer ?
#
loop_
_entity_poly.entity_id
_entity_poly.type
_entity_poly.pdbx_seq_one_letter_code
_entity_poly.pdbx_strand_id
1 'polypeptide(L)'
;QMLATLFDFPWDERRKLTHWSDVATAGTSYKDEETEATRRAELLECAAYFTELWNQRGNATEPGHDLITMLAQGEATKNMEPMEYLGNILLLIVGGNDTTRNSITGGLLALNENPDQYKKLRDNPTLVESMVPEIIRWQTPLSHMRRTALEDTELGGKQIKKGDKVVMWYVSGNRDEEVIENASSFIIDRDRPRQHLSFGFGIHRC
;
A
#
# COMPACT_ATOMS: atom_id res chain seq x y z
N GLN A 1 2.26 13.80 -4.69
CA GLN A 1 1.24 14.55 -5.45
C GLN A 1 -0.13 13.87 -5.34
N MET A 2 -0.28 12.62 -5.77
CA MET A 2 -1.55 11.89 -5.74
C MET A 2 -2.24 11.93 -4.37
N LEU A 3 -1.54 11.57 -3.29
CA LEU A 3 -2.10 11.62 -1.93
C LEU A 3 -2.52 13.05 -1.53
N ALA A 4 -1.73 14.07 -1.90
CA ALA A 4 -2.10 15.45 -1.61
C ALA A 4 -3.41 15.84 -2.31
N THR A 5 -3.62 15.38 -3.54
CA THR A 5 -4.88 15.58 -4.26
C THR A 5 -6.04 14.81 -3.62
N LEU A 6 -5.81 13.53 -3.23
CA LEU A 6 -6.85 12.69 -2.62
C LEU A 6 -7.30 13.19 -1.24
N PHE A 7 -6.39 13.84 -0.49
CA PHE A 7 -6.66 14.38 0.84
C PHE A 7 -7.06 15.86 0.81
N ASP A 8 -7.09 16.50 -0.36
CA ASP A 8 -7.16 17.96 -0.50
C ASP A 8 -6.16 18.64 0.47
N PHE A 9 -4.93 18.14 0.43
CA PHE A 9 -3.84 18.55 1.31
C PHE A 9 -3.12 19.76 0.70
N PRO A 10 -2.66 20.74 1.50
CA PRO A 10 -1.94 21.90 0.99
C PRO A 10 -0.76 21.53 0.11
N TRP A 11 -0.76 22.02 -1.13
CA TRP A 11 0.21 21.60 -2.14
C TRP A 11 1.66 21.87 -1.73
N ASP A 12 1.89 22.99 -1.07
CA ASP A 12 3.24 23.37 -0.62
C ASP A 12 3.76 22.49 0.52
N GLU A 13 2.85 21.87 1.27
CA GLU A 13 3.16 20.96 2.37
C GLU A 13 3.18 19.47 1.98
N ARG A 14 2.87 19.14 0.72
CA ARG A 14 2.73 17.74 0.24
C ARG A 14 3.91 16.81 0.57
N ARG A 15 5.10 17.37 0.79
CA ARG A 15 6.30 16.60 1.17
C ARG A 15 6.21 16.00 2.57
N LYS A 16 5.39 16.58 3.46
CA LYS A 16 5.11 16.02 4.79
C LYS A 16 4.52 14.62 4.68
N LEU A 17 3.64 14.36 3.70
CA LEU A 17 3.04 13.04 3.48
C LEU A 17 4.10 11.96 3.18
N THR A 18 5.11 12.28 2.37
CA THR A 18 6.21 11.37 2.08
C THR A 18 7.10 11.17 3.32
N HIS A 19 7.43 12.25 4.01
CA HIS A 19 8.23 12.22 5.23
C HIS A 19 7.57 11.35 6.31
N TRP A 20 6.30 11.58 6.63
CA TRP A 20 5.57 10.77 7.61
C TRP A 20 5.43 9.30 7.20
N SER A 21 5.33 9.01 5.89
CA SER A 21 5.39 7.64 5.38
C SER A 21 6.73 6.98 5.69
N ASP A 22 7.83 7.68 5.41
CA ASP A 22 9.18 7.18 5.66
C ASP A 22 9.39 6.94 7.16
N VAL A 23 8.97 7.88 8.01
CA VAL A 23 9.03 7.76 9.48
C VAL A 23 8.18 6.59 9.99
N ALA A 24 6.96 6.40 9.47
CA ALA A 24 6.09 5.32 9.90
C ALA A 24 6.65 3.93 9.53
N THR A 25 7.31 3.81 8.38
CA THR A 25 7.82 2.52 7.87
C THR A 25 9.24 2.18 8.35
N ALA A 26 10.00 3.14 8.84
CA ALA A 26 11.37 2.94 9.27
C ALA A 26 11.55 2.12 10.58
N GLY A 27 10.49 1.65 11.19
CA GLY A 27 10.35 1.12 12.55
C GLY A 27 11.33 0.05 13.03
N THR A 28 12.09 -0.65 12.17
CA THR A 28 13.08 -1.65 12.60
C THR A 28 14.53 -1.14 12.50
N SER A 29 14.73 0.02 11.90
CA SER A 29 16.04 0.64 11.72
C SER A 29 16.46 1.47 12.94
N TYR A 30 15.51 1.87 13.78
CA TYR A 30 15.74 2.62 15.00
C TYR A 30 16.09 1.67 16.14
N LYS A 31 17.34 1.67 16.56
CA LYS A 31 17.86 0.76 17.58
C LYS A 31 18.22 1.44 18.90
N ASP A 32 18.09 2.75 18.96
CA ASP A 32 18.39 3.55 20.15
C ASP A 32 17.18 4.38 20.59
N GLU A 33 17.13 4.70 21.88
CA GLU A 33 16.00 5.41 22.50
C GLU A 33 15.82 6.83 21.95
N GLU A 34 16.90 7.52 21.58
CA GLU A 34 16.85 8.89 21.06
C GLU A 34 16.15 8.91 19.67
N THR A 35 16.51 7.98 18.82
CA THR A 35 15.92 7.83 17.49
C THR A 35 14.44 7.44 17.57
N GLU A 36 14.06 6.55 18.50
CA GLU A 36 12.66 6.19 18.70
C GLU A 36 11.85 7.35 19.30
N ALA A 37 12.43 8.15 20.19
CA ALA A 37 11.78 9.35 20.73
C ALA A 37 11.53 10.39 19.64
N THR A 38 12.49 10.61 18.74
CA THR A 38 12.34 11.49 17.58
C THR A 38 11.25 11.00 16.64
N ARG A 39 11.29 9.73 16.30
CA ARG A 39 10.26 9.08 15.47
C ARG A 39 8.85 9.26 16.07
N ARG A 40 8.71 9.04 17.37
CA ARG A 40 7.44 9.21 18.08
C ARG A 40 6.97 10.66 18.04
N ALA A 41 7.86 11.62 18.20
CA ALA A 41 7.52 13.05 18.13
C ALA A 41 6.98 13.43 16.75
N GLU A 42 7.59 12.95 15.68
CA GLU A 42 7.15 13.22 14.31
C GLU A 42 5.81 12.53 13.97
N LEU A 43 5.56 11.32 14.48
CA LEU A 43 4.25 10.68 14.33
C LEU A 43 3.15 11.40 15.15
N LEU A 44 3.50 12.01 16.29
CA LEU A 44 2.57 12.87 17.04
C LEU A 44 2.27 14.17 16.31
N GLU A 45 3.26 14.77 15.62
CA GLU A 45 3.02 15.93 14.73
C GLU A 45 2.04 15.55 13.61
N CYS A 46 2.27 14.42 12.95
CA CYS A 46 1.34 13.88 11.94
C CYS A 46 -0.07 13.71 12.52
N ALA A 47 -0.19 13.12 13.71
CA ALA A 47 -1.46 12.91 14.39
C ALA A 47 -2.18 14.23 14.68
N ALA A 48 -1.46 15.22 15.19
CA ALA A 48 -2.02 16.55 15.49
C ALA A 48 -2.51 17.24 14.23
N TYR A 49 -1.73 17.20 13.15
CA TYR A 49 -2.08 17.79 11.87
C TYR A 49 -3.38 17.18 11.29
N PHE A 50 -3.47 15.86 11.24
CA PHE A 50 -4.66 15.20 10.71
C PHE A 50 -5.86 15.29 11.65
N THR A 51 -5.67 15.40 12.96
CA THR A 51 -6.76 15.68 13.90
C THR A 51 -7.36 17.06 13.64
N GLU A 52 -6.54 18.06 13.37
CA GLU A 52 -7.01 19.40 13.01
C GLU A 52 -7.78 19.39 11.69
N LEU A 53 -7.28 18.72 10.66
CA LEU A 53 -7.99 18.53 9.39
C LEU A 53 -9.32 17.80 9.58
N TRP A 54 -9.36 16.76 10.41
CA TRP A 54 -10.58 16.05 10.75
C TRP A 54 -11.65 16.99 11.35
N ASN A 55 -11.24 17.79 12.34
CA ASN A 55 -12.15 18.71 13.00
C ASN A 55 -12.69 19.78 12.04
N GLN A 56 -11.82 20.32 11.18
CA GLN A 56 -12.20 21.29 10.18
C GLN A 56 -13.19 20.70 9.16
N ARG A 57 -12.91 19.50 8.64
CA ARG A 57 -13.72 18.85 7.61
C ARG A 57 -15.03 18.28 8.18
N GLY A 58 -15.00 17.74 9.40
CA GLY A 58 -16.20 17.24 10.08
C GLY A 58 -17.24 18.32 10.38
N ASN A 59 -16.77 19.54 10.62
CA ASN A 59 -17.63 20.71 10.88
C ASN A 59 -17.99 21.51 9.62
N ALA A 60 -17.48 21.14 8.44
CA ALA A 60 -17.79 21.82 7.20
C ALA A 60 -19.25 21.60 6.80
N THR A 61 -19.93 22.66 6.39
CA THR A 61 -21.33 22.61 5.93
C THR A 61 -21.49 22.13 4.50
N GLU A 62 -20.42 22.24 3.70
CA GLU A 62 -20.40 21.78 2.32
C GLU A 62 -19.79 20.38 2.23
N PRO A 63 -20.39 19.49 1.45
CA PRO A 63 -19.82 18.16 1.23
C PRO A 63 -18.51 18.25 0.44
N GLY A 64 -17.45 17.67 0.98
CA GLY A 64 -16.17 17.52 0.27
C GLY A 64 -16.06 16.17 -0.44
N HIS A 65 -15.16 16.12 -1.42
CA HIS A 65 -14.90 14.90 -2.20
C HIS A 65 -13.53 14.27 -1.89
N ASP A 66 -12.79 14.88 -0.97
CA ASP A 66 -11.51 14.35 -0.48
C ASP A 66 -11.73 13.24 0.57
N LEU A 67 -10.73 12.37 0.70
CA LEU A 67 -10.83 11.19 1.58
C LEU A 67 -10.98 11.59 3.07
N ILE A 68 -10.40 12.70 3.52
CA ILE A 68 -10.52 13.15 4.91
C ILE A 68 -11.95 13.56 5.21
N THR A 69 -12.56 14.36 4.33
CA THR A 69 -13.97 14.75 4.46
C THR A 69 -14.89 13.54 4.40
N MET A 70 -14.65 12.61 3.47
CA MET A 70 -15.44 11.37 3.38
C MET A 70 -15.37 10.53 4.66
N LEU A 71 -14.21 10.43 5.30
CA LEU A 71 -14.05 9.75 6.57
C LEU A 71 -14.71 10.51 7.72
N ALA A 72 -14.52 11.83 7.79
CA ALA A 72 -15.03 12.68 8.87
C ALA A 72 -16.55 12.83 8.86
N GLN A 73 -17.18 12.76 7.69
CA GLN A 73 -18.64 12.92 7.52
C GLN A 73 -19.37 11.61 7.24
N GLY A 74 -18.65 10.51 6.94
CA GLY A 74 -19.25 9.21 6.62
C GLY A 74 -19.96 8.58 7.82
N GLU A 75 -21.18 8.08 7.64
CA GLU A 75 -21.98 7.49 8.73
C GLU A 75 -21.25 6.36 9.48
N ALA A 76 -20.45 5.57 8.78
CA ALA A 76 -19.71 4.46 9.37
C ALA A 76 -18.39 4.88 10.05
N THR A 77 -17.88 6.09 9.76
CA THR A 77 -16.52 6.50 10.14
C THR A 77 -16.44 7.76 10.99
N LYS A 78 -17.48 8.61 10.96
CA LYS A 78 -17.50 9.89 11.67
C LYS A 78 -17.30 9.81 13.20
N ASN A 79 -17.56 8.64 13.78
CA ASN A 79 -17.43 8.37 15.22
C ASN A 79 -16.21 7.50 15.55
N MET A 80 -15.22 7.41 14.64
CA MET A 80 -13.98 6.69 14.94
C MET A 80 -13.27 7.30 16.14
N GLU A 81 -12.72 6.45 16.99
CA GLU A 81 -11.81 6.89 18.04
C GLU A 81 -10.55 7.52 17.43
N PRO A 82 -9.94 8.53 18.09
CA PRO A 82 -8.78 9.24 17.54
C PRO A 82 -7.62 8.34 17.08
N MET A 83 -7.35 7.26 17.82
CA MET A 83 -6.28 6.32 17.47
C MET A 83 -6.66 5.42 16.28
N GLU A 84 -7.93 5.10 16.12
CA GLU A 84 -8.43 4.37 14.95
C GLU A 84 -8.34 5.24 13.71
N TYR A 85 -8.78 6.49 13.79
CA TYR A 85 -8.64 7.45 12.71
C TYR A 85 -7.18 7.63 12.30
N LEU A 86 -6.27 7.87 13.26
CA LEU A 86 -4.84 8.00 12.97
C LEU A 86 -4.27 6.75 12.28
N GLY A 87 -4.67 5.56 12.75
CA GLY A 87 -4.27 4.30 12.13
C GLY A 87 -4.71 4.20 10.66
N ASN A 88 -5.94 4.61 10.36
CA ASN A 88 -6.46 4.66 8.99
C ASN A 88 -5.70 5.66 8.12
N ILE A 89 -5.42 6.85 8.62
CA ILE A 89 -4.65 7.87 7.89
C ILE A 89 -3.22 7.39 7.59
N LEU A 90 -2.52 6.84 8.58
CA LEU A 90 -1.18 6.30 8.38
C LEU A 90 -1.19 5.15 7.37
N LEU A 91 -2.20 4.27 7.41
CA LEU A 91 -2.35 3.19 6.44
C LEU A 91 -2.52 3.73 5.01
N LEU A 92 -3.34 4.76 4.82
CA LEU A 92 -3.56 5.41 3.52
C LEU A 92 -2.29 6.11 3.03
N ILE A 93 -1.56 6.81 3.90
CA ILE A 93 -0.30 7.49 3.56
C ILE A 93 0.76 6.46 3.14
N VAL A 94 0.99 5.45 3.97
CA VAL A 94 2.00 4.41 3.71
C VAL A 94 1.65 3.60 2.47
N GLY A 95 0.39 3.14 2.38
CA GLY A 95 -0.07 2.33 1.25
C GLY A 95 -0.09 3.08 -0.08
N GLY A 96 -0.36 4.40 -0.05
CA GLY A 96 -0.44 5.23 -1.26
C GLY A 96 0.88 5.85 -1.72
N ASN A 97 1.95 5.78 -0.93
CA ASN A 97 3.23 6.41 -1.26
C ASN A 97 4.21 5.43 -1.93
N ASP A 98 4.90 4.60 -1.17
CA ASP A 98 6.03 3.80 -1.66
C ASP A 98 5.62 2.70 -2.63
N THR A 99 4.53 2.01 -2.36
CA THR A 99 4.05 0.93 -3.23
C THR A 99 3.67 1.45 -4.61
N THR A 100 3.01 2.60 -4.67
CA THR A 100 2.63 3.27 -5.93
C THR A 100 3.85 3.79 -6.68
N ARG A 101 4.76 4.48 -5.98
CA ARG A 101 6.02 4.97 -6.55
C ARG A 101 6.85 3.84 -7.15
N ASN A 102 7.03 2.75 -6.40
CA ASN A 102 7.79 1.59 -6.85
C ASN A 102 7.11 0.87 -8.02
N SER A 103 5.78 0.79 -8.03
CA SER A 103 5.03 0.21 -9.16
C SER A 103 5.22 1.04 -10.44
N ILE A 104 5.16 2.37 -10.36
CA ILE A 104 5.36 3.25 -11.53
C ILE A 104 6.80 3.11 -12.05
N THR A 105 7.80 3.19 -11.17
CA THR A 105 9.21 3.09 -11.55
C THR A 105 9.55 1.71 -12.11
N GLY A 106 9.10 0.65 -11.43
CA GLY A 106 9.32 -0.72 -11.87
C GLY A 106 8.58 -1.07 -13.16
N GLY A 107 7.38 -0.50 -13.36
CA GLY A 107 6.63 -0.63 -14.61
C GLY A 107 7.35 0.02 -15.78
N LEU A 108 7.91 1.22 -15.59
CA LEU A 108 8.71 1.88 -16.61
C LEU A 108 9.97 1.07 -16.96
N LEU A 109 10.66 0.54 -15.96
CA LEU A 109 11.82 -0.33 -16.16
C LEU A 109 11.42 -1.59 -16.94
N ALA A 110 10.34 -2.28 -16.52
CA ALA A 110 9.85 -3.48 -17.17
C ALA A 110 9.51 -3.25 -18.66
N LEU A 111 8.87 -2.12 -18.99
CA LEU A 111 8.58 -1.76 -20.36
C LEU A 111 9.87 -1.47 -21.19
N ASN A 112 10.90 -0.89 -20.56
CA ASN A 112 12.19 -0.68 -21.22
C ASN A 112 12.93 -2.00 -21.47
N GLU A 113 12.87 -2.94 -20.54
CA GLU A 113 13.50 -4.25 -20.66
C GLU A 113 12.73 -5.20 -21.59
N ASN A 114 11.46 -4.91 -21.88
CA ASN A 114 10.58 -5.69 -22.75
C ASN A 114 9.99 -4.80 -23.86
N PRO A 115 10.79 -4.40 -24.87
CA PRO A 115 10.37 -3.44 -25.89
C PRO A 115 9.22 -3.92 -26.78
N ASP A 116 9.03 -5.23 -26.91
CA ASP A 116 7.88 -5.84 -27.58
C ASP A 116 6.56 -5.56 -26.82
N GLN A 117 6.59 -5.62 -25.51
CA GLN A 117 5.44 -5.28 -24.66
C GLN A 117 5.14 -3.77 -24.72
N TYR A 118 6.18 -2.94 -24.72
CA TYR A 118 6.01 -1.51 -24.91
C TYR A 118 5.43 -1.18 -26.30
N LYS A 119 5.85 -1.88 -27.36
CA LYS A 119 5.26 -1.74 -28.68
C LYS A 119 3.78 -2.11 -28.69
N LYS A 120 3.38 -3.24 -28.07
CA LYS A 120 1.96 -3.62 -27.92
C LYS A 120 1.14 -2.50 -27.28
N LEU A 121 1.65 -1.90 -26.19
CA LEU A 121 0.97 -0.80 -25.52
C LEU A 121 0.78 0.43 -26.42
N ARG A 122 1.79 0.78 -27.20
CA ARG A 122 1.72 1.92 -28.14
C ARG A 122 0.74 1.67 -29.28
N ASP A 123 0.71 0.43 -29.78
CA ASP A 123 -0.20 0.03 -30.85
C ASP A 123 -1.66 -0.09 -30.36
N ASN A 124 -1.85 -0.43 -29.07
CA ASN A 124 -3.17 -0.54 -28.44
C ASN A 124 -3.17 0.04 -27.00
N PRO A 125 -3.47 1.34 -26.83
CA PRO A 125 -3.49 1.98 -25.51
C PRO A 125 -4.54 1.42 -24.53
N THR A 126 -5.53 0.66 -25.00
CA THR A 126 -6.55 0.04 -24.09
C THR A 126 -5.93 -1.03 -23.19
N LEU A 127 -4.76 -1.57 -23.56
CA LEU A 127 -4.00 -2.52 -22.73
C LEU A 127 -3.50 -1.94 -21.40
N VAL A 128 -3.65 -0.64 -21.15
CA VAL A 128 -3.39 -0.04 -19.82
C VAL A 128 -4.17 -0.76 -18.73
N GLU A 129 -5.40 -1.19 -18.98
CA GLU A 129 -6.25 -1.87 -18.00
C GLU A 129 -5.67 -3.22 -17.52
N SER A 130 -5.04 -3.99 -18.40
CA SER A 130 -4.37 -5.26 -18.06
C SER A 130 -2.91 -5.06 -17.67
N MET A 131 -2.25 -4.06 -18.23
CA MET A 131 -0.86 -3.73 -17.91
C MET A 131 -0.67 -3.30 -16.45
N VAL A 132 -1.57 -2.51 -15.89
CA VAL A 132 -1.42 -2.02 -14.51
C VAL A 132 -1.38 -3.17 -13.49
N PRO A 133 -2.33 -4.11 -13.47
CA PRO A 133 -2.22 -5.29 -12.61
C PRO A 133 -0.96 -6.14 -12.88
N GLU A 134 -0.55 -6.27 -14.15
CA GLU A 134 0.68 -7.01 -14.49
C GLU A 134 1.94 -6.32 -13.94
N ILE A 135 2.02 -4.99 -14.00
CA ILE A 135 3.10 -4.23 -13.35
C ILE A 135 3.10 -4.51 -11.84
N ILE A 136 1.94 -4.49 -11.19
CA ILE A 136 1.82 -4.75 -9.74
C ILE A 136 2.24 -6.19 -9.41
N ARG A 137 1.86 -7.17 -10.24
CA ARG A 137 2.32 -8.56 -10.11
C ARG A 137 3.85 -8.65 -10.29
N TRP A 138 4.36 -8.08 -11.37
CA TRP A 138 5.78 -8.14 -11.76
C TRP A 138 6.67 -7.48 -10.74
N GLN A 139 6.34 -6.27 -10.33
CA GLN A 139 7.13 -5.49 -9.38
C GLN A 139 6.96 -6.01 -7.93
N THR A 140 5.77 -6.51 -7.58
CA THR A 140 5.43 -6.93 -6.21
C THR A 140 5.99 -5.96 -5.16
N PRO A 141 5.53 -4.71 -5.10
CA PRO A 141 6.15 -3.65 -4.29
C PRO A 141 6.14 -3.98 -2.79
N LEU A 142 5.20 -4.79 -2.34
CA LEU A 142 5.18 -5.41 -1.02
C LEU A 142 5.59 -6.88 -1.18
N SER A 143 6.88 -7.18 -0.99
CA SER A 143 7.45 -8.50 -1.26
C SER A 143 6.92 -9.61 -0.36
N HIS A 144 6.58 -9.29 0.88
CA HIS A 144 6.07 -10.25 1.87
C HIS A 144 5.28 -9.57 2.97
N MET A 145 4.47 -10.35 3.66
CA MET A 145 3.83 -9.97 4.91
C MET A 145 3.97 -11.09 5.94
N ARG A 146 3.86 -10.73 7.22
CA ARG A 146 4.01 -11.65 8.34
C ARG A 146 2.69 -11.81 9.09
N ARG A 147 2.42 -13.02 9.56
CA ARG A 147 1.37 -13.35 10.50
C ARG A 147 1.95 -14.00 11.75
N THR A 148 1.21 -13.98 12.85
CA THR A 148 1.54 -14.74 14.06
C THR A 148 0.47 -15.79 14.25
N ALA A 149 0.87 -17.04 14.42
CA ALA A 149 -0.06 -18.13 14.67
C ALA A 149 -0.78 -17.91 16.01
N LEU A 150 -2.11 -17.96 16.00
CA LEU A 150 -2.93 -17.79 17.21
C LEU A 150 -3.13 -19.10 17.98
N GLU A 151 -2.91 -20.23 17.31
CA GLU A 151 -3.03 -21.59 17.87
C GLU A 151 -2.05 -22.52 17.16
N ASP A 152 -1.84 -23.72 17.70
CA ASP A 152 -1.09 -24.77 17.03
C ASP A 152 -1.84 -25.20 15.77
N THR A 153 -1.15 -25.31 14.65
CA THR A 153 -1.74 -25.69 13.36
C THR A 153 -0.74 -26.42 12.49
N GLU A 154 -1.20 -26.93 11.35
CA GLU A 154 -0.36 -27.57 10.34
C GLU A 154 -0.55 -26.91 8.99
N LEU A 155 0.53 -26.67 8.28
CA LEU A 155 0.51 -26.18 6.90
C LEU A 155 1.54 -26.96 6.06
N GLY A 156 1.09 -27.59 4.99
CA GLY A 156 1.97 -28.36 4.09
C GLY A 156 2.78 -29.45 4.79
N GLY A 157 2.21 -30.14 5.77
CA GLY A 157 2.87 -31.17 6.56
C GLY A 157 3.86 -30.63 7.62
N LYS A 158 3.91 -29.30 7.82
CA LYS A 158 4.77 -28.66 8.83
C LYS A 158 3.94 -28.19 10.02
N GLN A 159 4.39 -28.57 11.23
CA GLN A 159 3.79 -28.12 12.46
C GLN A 159 4.17 -26.66 12.74
N ILE A 160 3.17 -25.82 12.99
CA ILE A 160 3.31 -24.43 13.36
C ILE A 160 2.74 -24.28 14.78
N LYS A 161 3.54 -23.74 15.68
CA LYS A 161 3.13 -23.53 17.08
C LYS A 161 2.50 -22.16 17.27
N LYS A 162 1.61 -22.06 18.24
CA LYS A 162 1.09 -20.78 18.71
C LYS A 162 2.23 -19.82 19.03
N GLY A 163 2.17 -18.62 18.46
CA GLY A 163 3.20 -17.58 18.60
C GLY A 163 4.25 -17.58 17.46
N ASP A 164 4.32 -18.63 16.65
CA ASP A 164 5.25 -18.70 15.53
C ASP A 164 4.97 -17.57 14.51
N LYS A 165 6.04 -17.09 13.89
CA LYS A 165 5.96 -16.09 12.81
C LYS A 165 5.95 -16.78 11.46
N VAL A 166 4.84 -16.62 10.74
CA VAL A 166 4.65 -17.16 9.39
C VAL A 166 4.80 -16.03 8.38
N VAL A 167 5.77 -16.15 7.48
CA VAL A 167 6.03 -15.17 6.43
C VAL A 167 5.43 -15.64 5.11
N MET A 168 4.58 -14.82 4.52
CA MET A 168 3.98 -15.06 3.20
C MET A 168 4.77 -14.28 2.17
N TRP A 169 5.50 -14.97 1.31
CA TRP A 169 6.31 -14.38 0.25
C TRP A 169 5.45 -14.13 -1.00
N TYR A 170 4.85 -12.95 -1.09
CA TYR A 170 4.02 -12.56 -2.24
C TYR A 170 4.80 -12.56 -3.56
N VAL A 171 6.09 -12.15 -3.51
CA VAL A 171 6.96 -12.15 -4.68
C VAL A 171 7.15 -13.57 -5.22
N SER A 172 7.24 -14.58 -4.37
CA SER A 172 7.34 -15.98 -4.77
C SER A 172 6.03 -16.47 -5.40
N GLY A 173 4.90 -16.24 -4.73
CA GLY A 173 3.59 -16.63 -5.26
C GLY A 173 3.23 -15.93 -6.58
N ASN A 174 3.70 -14.70 -6.79
CA ASN A 174 3.51 -13.98 -8.05
C ASN A 174 4.40 -14.49 -9.20
N ARG A 175 5.34 -15.40 -8.90
CA ARG A 175 6.25 -16.06 -9.85
C ARG A 175 6.01 -17.57 -9.93
N ASP A 176 4.91 -18.06 -9.35
CA ASP A 176 4.58 -19.47 -9.31
C ASP A 176 3.99 -19.92 -10.65
N GLU A 177 4.77 -20.69 -11.41
CA GLU A 177 4.41 -21.24 -12.72
C GLU A 177 3.32 -22.33 -12.63
N GLU A 178 3.09 -22.93 -11.45
CA GLU A 178 2.00 -23.89 -11.26
C GLU A 178 0.63 -23.20 -11.24
N VAL A 179 0.58 -21.90 -10.93
CA VAL A 179 -0.67 -21.14 -10.78
C VAL A 179 -0.80 -20.05 -11.83
N ILE A 180 0.30 -19.43 -12.21
CA ILE A 180 0.33 -18.29 -13.16
C ILE A 180 1.14 -18.70 -14.38
N GLU A 181 0.47 -18.88 -15.49
CA GLU A 181 1.12 -19.25 -16.75
C GLU A 181 2.17 -18.20 -17.17
N ASN A 182 3.38 -18.64 -17.51
CA ASN A 182 4.51 -17.79 -17.84
C ASN A 182 4.77 -16.70 -16.77
N ALA A 183 4.75 -17.10 -15.48
CA ALA A 183 4.87 -16.20 -14.34
C ALA A 183 6.19 -15.42 -14.32
N SER A 184 7.25 -16.00 -14.90
CA SER A 184 8.59 -15.42 -15.04
C SER A 184 8.73 -14.46 -16.23
N SER A 185 7.64 -14.20 -16.97
CA SER A 185 7.59 -13.25 -18.08
C SER A 185 6.69 -12.05 -17.77
N PHE A 186 7.11 -10.87 -18.25
CA PHE A 186 6.29 -9.65 -18.19
C PHE A 186 5.37 -9.61 -19.42
N ILE A 187 4.05 -9.71 -19.25
CA ILE A 187 3.06 -9.85 -20.30
C ILE A 187 1.89 -8.89 -20.02
N ILE A 188 1.82 -7.77 -20.74
CA ILE A 188 0.82 -6.70 -20.45
C ILE A 188 -0.61 -7.04 -20.87
N ASP A 189 -0.79 -8.03 -21.74
CA ASP A 189 -2.06 -8.54 -22.25
C ASP A 189 -2.43 -9.91 -21.67
N ARG A 190 -1.97 -10.20 -20.45
CA ARG A 190 -2.26 -11.45 -19.73
C ARG A 190 -3.76 -11.63 -19.51
N ASP A 191 -4.27 -12.85 -19.75
CA ASP A 191 -5.72 -13.17 -19.64
C ASP A 191 -6.30 -12.90 -18.25
N ARG A 192 -5.51 -13.17 -17.19
CA ARG A 192 -5.94 -12.98 -15.79
C ARG A 192 -5.00 -12.02 -15.05
N PRO A 193 -4.94 -10.75 -15.47
CA PRO A 193 -3.92 -9.85 -14.97
C PRO A 193 -4.05 -9.56 -13.47
N ARG A 194 -5.25 -9.73 -12.88
CA ARG A 194 -5.51 -9.53 -11.45
C ARG A 194 -5.27 -10.79 -10.59
N GLN A 195 -4.81 -11.89 -11.18
CA GLN A 195 -4.44 -13.10 -10.46
C GLN A 195 -3.04 -12.94 -9.89
N HIS A 196 -2.91 -12.19 -8.82
CA HIS A 196 -1.65 -11.96 -8.10
C HIS A 196 -1.90 -11.77 -6.61
N LEU A 197 -0.84 -11.91 -5.79
CA LEU A 197 -0.87 -11.82 -4.33
C LEU A 197 -0.36 -10.48 -3.78
N SER A 198 -0.08 -9.48 -4.62
CA SER A 198 0.56 -8.22 -4.20
C SER A 198 -0.25 -7.43 -3.17
N PHE A 199 -1.56 -7.66 -3.11
CA PHE A 199 -2.47 -7.09 -2.10
C PHE A 199 -2.79 -8.04 -0.95
N GLY A 200 -2.09 -9.17 -0.86
CA GLY A 200 -2.40 -10.23 0.09
C GLY A 200 -3.58 -11.11 -0.34
N PHE A 201 -4.04 -11.92 0.61
CA PHE A 201 -5.17 -12.83 0.43
C PHE A 201 -5.95 -12.97 1.74
N GLY A 202 -7.23 -13.31 1.64
CA GLY A 202 -8.12 -13.52 2.79
C GLY A 202 -8.68 -12.21 3.34
N ILE A 203 -9.02 -12.20 4.63
CA ILE A 203 -9.73 -11.10 5.30
C ILE A 203 -8.91 -9.79 5.34
N HIS A 204 -7.58 -9.88 5.28
CA HIS A 204 -6.67 -8.72 5.29
C HIS A 204 -6.16 -8.35 3.89
N ARG A 205 -6.87 -8.75 2.85
CA ARG A 205 -6.56 -8.30 1.49
C ARG A 205 -6.86 -6.80 1.38
N CYS A 206 -5.87 -6.03 0.89
CA CYS A 206 -6.04 -4.62 0.59
C CYS A 206 -6.89 -4.39 -0.67
#